data_20074da873f327444407791cb47989d9
#
_entry.id   20074da873f327444407791cb47989d9
#
_cell.length_a   1.000
_cell.length_b   1.000
_cell.length_c   1.000
_cell.angle_alpha   90.00
_cell.angle_beta   90.00
_cell.angle_gamma   90.00
#
_symmetry.space_group_name_H-M   'P 1'
#
loop_
_entity.id
_entity.type
_entity.pdbx_description
1 polymer ?
#
loop_
_entity_poly.entity_id
_entity_poly.type
_entity_poly.pdbx_seq_one_letter_code
_entity_poly.pdbx_strand_id
1 'polypeptide(L)'
;NKDYYFFFSKHLIFTFLALIIMIFISILKTSFLKKIIIPLFILSFIFLALVPLFGVEVKGAKRWLDFYFFRLQPIEILKPFFILVTVKILTSEKFQNSQIKYFFSFLLLSSVIILLIDQPDLGQSILLVGSWIATVFISGVSLIYILSFFSLFLISLSLILISLPDKFGYVLDRLVSFIDPTKGDKFQSSSALDAIKLGGLTGQGMGEGILKESVPEAHTDYIIAIISEEYGSIISIMIILIFLFISFRIIKNCINQTDQ
;
A
#
# COMPACT_ATOMS: atom_id res chain seq x y z
N ASN A 1 -6.53 -31.28 4.95
CA ASN A 1 -5.38 -31.11 5.85
C ASN A 1 -4.25 -30.48 5.05
N LYS A 2 -4.17 -29.14 5.05
CA LYS A 2 -2.94 -28.47 4.61
C LYS A 2 -1.94 -28.66 5.75
N ASP A 3 -0.71 -29.12 5.40
CA ASP A 3 0.35 -29.31 6.38
C ASP A 3 0.47 -28.08 7.30
N TYR A 4 0.46 -28.32 8.60
CA TYR A 4 0.51 -27.28 9.64
C TYR A 4 1.71 -26.32 9.43
N TYR A 5 2.81 -26.84 8.91
CA TYR A 5 4.04 -26.11 8.62
C TYR A 5 4.08 -25.39 7.27
N PHE A 6 3.05 -25.51 6.42
CA PHE A 6 3.06 -24.94 5.08
C PHE A 6 3.21 -23.40 5.08
N PHE A 7 2.43 -22.73 5.92
CA PHE A 7 2.52 -21.26 6.05
C PHE A 7 3.82 -20.83 6.69
N PHE A 8 4.28 -21.55 7.71
CA PHE A 8 5.55 -21.28 8.39
C PHE A 8 6.74 -21.39 7.44
N SER A 9 6.82 -22.47 6.68
CA SER A 9 7.91 -22.70 5.71
C SER A 9 7.92 -21.64 4.62
N LYS A 10 6.75 -21.27 4.07
CA LYS A 10 6.64 -20.17 3.12
C LYS A 10 7.12 -18.85 3.72
N HIS A 11 6.67 -18.52 4.92
CA HIS A 11 7.06 -17.28 5.59
C HIS A 11 8.58 -17.21 5.80
N LEU A 12 9.21 -18.29 6.25
CA LEU A 12 10.67 -18.38 6.42
C LEU A 12 11.41 -18.13 5.10
N ILE A 13 11.01 -18.80 4.02
CA ILE A 13 11.64 -18.66 2.71
C ILE A 13 11.55 -17.20 2.22
N PHE A 14 10.36 -16.59 2.28
CA PHE A 14 10.17 -15.22 1.81
C PHE A 14 10.89 -14.19 2.70
N THR A 15 10.93 -14.40 4.02
CA THR A 15 11.69 -13.55 4.94
C THR A 15 13.19 -13.62 4.65
N PHE A 16 13.74 -14.82 4.44
CA PHE A 16 15.14 -14.98 4.09
C PHE A 16 15.49 -14.32 2.74
N LEU A 17 14.63 -14.51 1.73
CA LEU A 17 14.76 -13.85 0.43
C LEU A 17 14.70 -12.32 0.54
N ALA A 18 13.77 -11.80 1.34
CA ALA A 18 13.63 -10.36 1.59
C ALA A 18 14.88 -9.77 2.26
N LEU A 19 15.48 -10.48 3.24
CA LEU A 19 16.72 -10.07 3.89
C LEU A 19 17.88 -10.03 2.88
N ILE A 20 18.01 -11.04 2.02
CA ILE A 20 19.05 -11.07 0.97
C ILE A 20 18.88 -9.86 0.03
N ILE A 21 17.65 -9.61 -0.46
CA ILE A 21 17.36 -8.49 -1.35
C ILE A 21 17.67 -7.15 -0.65
N MET A 22 17.29 -7.00 0.61
CA MET A 22 17.55 -5.79 1.40
C MET A 22 19.07 -5.52 1.53
N ILE A 23 19.85 -6.54 1.88
CA ILE A 23 21.32 -6.43 1.98
C ILE A 23 21.91 -6.12 0.62
N PHE A 24 21.48 -6.82 -0.44
CA PHE A 24 21.96 -6.58 -1.80
C PHE A 24 21.72 -5.15 -2.26
N ILE A 25 20.50 -4.61 -2.06
CA ILE A 25 20.17 -3.23 -2.43
C ILE A 25 20.97 -2.24 -1.62
N SER A 26 21.25 -2.50 -0.33
CA SER A 26 22.01 -1.61 0.54
C SER A 26 23.48 -1.44 0.12
N ILE A 27 24.05 -2.42 -0.57
CA ILE A 27 25.44 -2.41 -1.07
C ILE A 27 25.54 -1.70 -2.44
N LEU A 28 24.43 -1.57 -3.17
CA LEU A 28 24.43 -0.96 -4.49
C LEU A 28 24.73 0.54 -4.42
N LYS A 29 25.55 1.01 -5.36
CA LYS A 29 25.83 2.44 -5.50
C LYS A 29 24.55 3.20 -5.88
N THR A 30 24.33 4.36 -5.27
CA THR A 30 23.17 5.23 -5.54
C THR A 30 23.08 5.63 -7.02
N SER A 31 24.22 5.81 -7.70
CA SER A 31 24.26 6.09 -9.14
C SER A 31 23.70 4.97 -10.00
N PHE A 32 23.89 3.70 -9.59
CA PHE A 32 23.31 2.55 -10.27
C PHE A 32 21.80 2.47 -10.00
N LEU A 33 21.39 2.65 -8.75
CA LEU A 33 19.97 2.69 -8.37
C LEU A 33 19.21 3.75 -9.18
N LYS A 34 19.76 4.98 -9.29
CA LYS A 34 19.15 6.06 -10.10
C LYS A 34 18.94 5.68 -11.58
N LYS A 35 19.75 4.76 -12.15
CA LYS A 35 19.60 4.29 -13.54
C LYS A 35 18.49 3.24 -13.68
N ILE A 36 18.33 2.35 -12.71
CA ILE A 36 17.38 1.23 -12.81
C ILE A 36 15.96 1.57 -12.37
N ILE A 37 15.73 2.70 -11.69
CA ILE A 37 14.40 3.10 -11.19
C ILE A 37 13.37 3.14 -12.32
N ILE A 38 13.67 3.80 -13.45
CA ILE A 38 12.70 3.94 -14.56
C ILE A 38 12.41 2.58 -15.20
N PRO A 39 13.41 1.76 -15.60
CA PRO A 39 13.14 0.42 -16.11
C PRO A 39 12.30 -0.44 -15.17
N LEU A 40 12.57 -0.43 -13.86
CA LEU A 40 11.81 -1.20 -12.88
C LEU A 40 10.39 -0.67 -12.68
N PHE A 41 10.21 0.65 -12.73
CA PHE A 41 8.88 1.25 -12.75
C PHE A 41 8.08 0.79 -13.98
N ILE A 42 8.65 0.88 -15.18
CA ILE A 42 7.99 0.47 -16.42
C ILE A 42 7.62 -1.01 -16.35
N LEU A 43 8.53 -1.87 -15.89
CA LEU A 43 8.28 -3.30 -15.76
C LEU A 43 7.13 -3.58 -14.79
N SER A 44 7.14 -2.95 -13.60
CA SER A 44 6.07 -3.13 -12.60
C SER A 44 4.75 -2.54 -13.07
N PHE A 45 4.78 -1.43 -13.85
CA PHE A 45 3.59 -0.84 -14.45
C PHE A 45 2.98 -1.76 -15.53
N ILE A 46 3.81 -2.39 -16.36
CA ILE A 46 3.36 -3.39 -17.34
C ILE A 46 2.69 -4.56 -16.60
N PHE A 47 3.29 -5.09 -15.54
CA PHE A 47 2.67 -6.15 -14.74
C PHE A 47 1.33 -5.70 -14.14
N LEU A 48 1.23 -4.47 -13.65
CA LEU A 48 -0.03 -3.93 -13.15
C LEU A 48 -1.09 -3.85 -14.25
N ALA A 49 -0.72 -3.40 -15.45
CA ALA A 49 -1.62 -3.32 -16.60
C ALA A 49 -2.07 -4.70 -17.13
N LEU A 50 -1.30 -5.75 -16.88
CA LEU A 50 -1.65 -7.13 -17.24
C LEU A 50 -2.65 -7.79 -16.26
N VAL A 51 -2.79 -7.26 -15.05
CA VAL A 51 -3.69 -7.85 -14.03
C VAL A 51 -5.15 -7.96 -14.49
N PRO A 52 -5.80 -6.94 -15.10
CA PRO A 52 -7.17 -7.08 -15.57
C PRO A 52 -7.35 -8.21 -16.60
N LEU A 53 -6.33 -8.51 -17.40
CA LEU A 53 -6.36 -9.50 -18.48
C LEU A 53 -6.03 -10.91 -17.98
N PHE A 54 -4.97 -11.04 -17.19
CA PHE A 54 -4.37 -12.33 -16.78
C PHE A 54 -4.46 -12.59 -15.27
N GLY A 55 -5.02 -11.65 -14.51
CA GLY A 55 -5.11 -11.76 -13.06
C GLY A 55 -6.06 -12.86 -12.60
N VAL A 56 -5.67 -13.53 -11.52
CA VAL A 56 -6.51 -14.52 -10.84
C VAL A 56 -7.49 -13.81 -9.93
N GLU A 57 -8.75 -14.22 -10.02
CA GLU A 57 -9.79 -13.68 -9.15
C GLU A 57 -9.69 -14.28 -7.75
N VAL A 58 -9.53 -13.43 -6.76
CA VAL A 58 -9.49 -13.80 -5.34
C VAL A 58 -10.48 -12.90 -4.59
N LYS A 59 -11.49 -13.51 -3.96
CA LYS A 59 -12.55 -12.80 -3.21
C LYS A 59 -13.25 -11.71 -4.04
N GLY A 60 -13.58 -12.03 -5.29
CA GLY A 60 -14.32 -11.13 -6.18
C GLY A 60 -13.50 -10.01 -6.82
N ALA A 61 -12.16 -10.02 -6.68
CA ALA A 61 -11.29 -9.03 -7.29
C ALA A 61 -10.05 -9.66 -7.94
N LYS A 62 -9.67 -9.14 -9.10
CA LYS A 62 -8.44 -9.54 -9.80
C LYS A 62 -7.32 -8.57 -9.44
N ARG A 63 -6.42 -8.98 -8.55
CA ARG A 63 -5.30 -8.13 -8.08
C ARG A 63 -3.96 -8.84 -8.15
N TRP A 64 -3.96 -10.15 -8.44
CA TRP A 64 -2.81 -11.03 -8.35
C TRP A 64 -2.51 -11.67 -9.70
N LEU A 65 -1.22 -11.70 -10.07
CA LEU A 65 -0.72 -12.55 -11.14
C LEU A 65 -0.22 -13.86 -10.54
N ASP A 66 -0.63 -14.98 -11.10
CA ASP A 66 -0.22 -16.31 -10.65
C ASP A 66 0.92 -16.83 -11.54
N PHE A 67 2.09 -17.04 -10.94
CA PHE A 67 3.30 -17.55 -11.59
C PHE A 67 3.57 -19.01 -11.22
N TYR A 68 2.51 -19.80 -10.96
CA TYR A 68 2.58 -21.21 -10.58
C TYR A 68 3.24 -21.46 -9.20
N PHE A 69 4.42 -20.92 -8.94
CA PHE A 69 5.15 -21.07 -7.67
C PHE A 69 4.77 -20.02 -6.62
N PHE A 70 4.40 -18.83 -7.05
CA PHE A 70 4.03 -17.73 -6.17
C PHE A 70 3.02 -16.81 -6.86
N ARG A 71 2.24 -16.11 -6.05
CA ARG A 71 1.35 -15.04 -6.50
C ARG A 71 2.00 -13.71 -6.26
N LEU A 72 1.99 -12.87 -7.27
CA LEU A 72 2.54 -11.52 -7.23
C LEU A 72 1.40 -10.50 -7.29
N GLN A 73 1.42 -9.53 -6.39
CA GLN A 73 0.59 -8.34 -6.47
C GLN A 73 1.45 -7.20 -7.02
N PRO A 74 1.30 -6.81 -8.29
CA PRO A 74 2.22 -5.88 -8.95
C PRO A 74 2.28 -4.51 -8.31
N ILE A 75 1.18 -4.04 -7.71
CA ILE A 75 1.15 -2.73 -7.04
C ILE A 75 2.14 -2.65 -5.87
N GLU A 76 2.40 -3.76 -5.16
CA GLU A 76 3.36 -3.78 -4.04
C GLU A 76 4.78 -3.47 -4.51
N ILE A 77 5.14 -3.96 -5.69
CA ILE A 77 6.45 -3.65 -6.31
C ILE A 77 6.45 -2.25 -6.93
N LEU A 78 5.33 -1.83 -7.50
CA LEU A 78 5.24 -0.54 -8.18
C LEU A 78 5.34 0.64 -7.21
N LYS A 79 4.76 0.57 -6.02
CA LYS A 79 4.71 1.69 -5.06
C LYS A 79 6.08 2.35 -4.78
N PRO A 80 7.14 1.62 -4.41
CA PRO A 80 8.43 2.25 -4.17
C PRO A 80 9.02 2.91 -5.42
N PHE A 81 8.86 2.29 -6.59
CA PHE A 81 9.34 2.88 -7.83
C PHE A 81 8.51 4.07 -8.29
N PHE A 82 7.20 4.06 -8.03
CA PHE A 82 6.32 5.20 -8.26
C PHE A 82 6.78 6.44 -7.49
N ILE A 83 7.07 6.30 -6.19
CA ILE A 83 7.56 7.41 -5.37
C ILE A 83 8.90 7.92 -5.92
N LEU A 84 9.83 7.03 -6.24
CA LEU A 84 11.15 7.41 -6.76
C LEU A 84 11.07 8.09 -8.13
N VAL A 85 10.19 7.64 -9.03
CA VAL A 85 9.96 8.31 -10.34
C VAL A 85 9.28 9.66 -10.13
N THR A 86 8.32 9.76 -9.22
CA THR A 86 7.69 11.04 -8.86
C THR A 86 8.73 12.05 -8.37
N VAL A 87 9.59 11.67 -7.43
CA VAL A 87 10.71 12.51 -6.96
C VAL A 87 11.60 12.91 -8.13
N LYS A 88 11.96 11.97 -9.01
CA LYS A 88 12.80 12.25 -10.18
C LYS A 88 12.17 13.25 -11.16
N ILE A 89 10.84 13.23 -11.33
CA ILE A 89 10.11 14.23 -12.13
C ILE A 89 10.18 15.59 -11.45
N LEU A 90 9.89 15.65 -10.14
CA LEU A 90 9.82 16.89 -9.38
C LEU A 90 11.19 17.58 -9.24
N THR A 91 12.27 16.81 -9.13
CA THR A 91 13.66 17.32 -9.03
C THR A 91 14.34 17.54 -10.39
N SER A 92 13.67 17.18 -11.50
CA SER A 92 14.28 17.28 -12.84
C SER A 92 14.54 18.73 -13.26
N GLU A 93 15.77 19.03 -13.66
CA GLU A 93 16.17 20.33 -14.22
C GLU A 93 15.72 20.51 -15.68
N LYS A 94 15.28 19.42 -16.35
CA LYS A 94 14.82 19.47 -17.76
C LYS A 94 13.55 20.32 -17.93
N PHE A 95 12.75 20.41 -16.89
CA PHE A 95 11.54 21.22 -16.89
C PHE A 95 11.80 22.53 -16.15
N GLN A 96 11.91 23.62 -16.85
CA GLN A 96 12.10 24.97 -16.25
C GLN A 96 10.85 25.44 -15.48
N ASN A 97 9.67 25.01 -15.91
CA ASN A 97 8.41 25.38 -15.28
C ASN A 97 7.97 24.32 -14.27
N SER A 98 7.84 24.72 -13.01
CA SER A 98 7.38 23.84 -11.91
C SER A 98 5.99 23.25 -12.17
N GLN A 99 5.08 23.99 -12.82
CA GLN A 99 3.73 23.51 -13.14
C GLN A 99 3.76 22.29 -14.06
N ILE A 100 4.71 22.24 -14.99
CA ILE A 100 4.89 21.10 -15.90
C ILE A 100 5.32 19.85 -15.11
N LYS A 101 6.21 20.00 -14.12
CA LYS A 101 6.63 18.91 -13.24
C LYS A 101 5.44 18.32 -12.47
N TYR A 102 4.60 19.18 -11.93
CA TYR A 102 3.40 18.77 -11.18
C TYR A 102 2.39 18.08 -12.08
N PHE A 103 2.17 18.62 -13.28
CA PHE A 103 1.28 18.00 -14.27
C PHE A 103 1.73 16.60 -14.65
N PHE A 104 3.02 16.39 -14.97
CA PHE A 104 3.53 15.05 -15.30
C PHE A 104 3.47 14.09 -14.11
N SER A 105 3.74 14.56 -12.89
CA SER A 105 3.62 13.72 -11.70
C SER A 105 2.15 13.34 -11.42
N PHE A 106 1.20 14.24 -11.67
CA PHE A 106 -0.22 13.95 -11.56
C PHE A 106 -0.71 12.99 -12.65
N LEU A 107 -0.23 13.15 -13.90
CA LEU A 107 -0.53 12.22 -14.99
C LEU A 107 -0.04 10.80 -14.66
N LEU A 108 1.17 10.68 -14.07
CA LEU A 108 1.70 9.42 -13.60
C LEU A 108 0.81 8.79 -12.53
N LEU A 109 0.39 9.57 -11.53
CA LEU A 109 -0.56 9.12 -10.50
C LEU A 109 -1.86 8.64 -11.12
N SER A 110 -2.46 9.45 -11.98
CA SER A 110 -3.75 9.15 -12.61
C SER A 110 -3.70 7.84 -13.41
N SER A 111 -2.60 7.58 -14.13
CA SER A 111 -2.43 6.35 -14.91
C SER A 111 -2.43 5.10 -14.02
N VAL A 112 -1.81 5.16 -12.85
CA VAL A 112 -1.80 4.03 -11.89
C VAL A 112 -3.15 3.89 -11.21
N ILE A 113 -3.77 5.00 -10.80
CA ILE A 113 -5.07 4.98 -10.11
C ILE A 113 -6.17 4.40 -11.00
N ILE A 114 -6.20 4.73 -12.30
CA ILE A 114 -7.17 4.16 -13.24
C ILE A 114 -7.08 2.63 -13.25
N LEU A 115 -5.85 2.07 -13.28
CA LEU A 115 -5.65 0.62 -13.24
C LEU A 115 -6.08 0.02 -11.89
N LEU A 116 -5.85 0.70 -10.77
CA LEU A 116 -6.25 0.23 -9.45
C LEU A 116 -7.76 0.25 -9.24
N ILE A 117 -8.46 1.25 -9.78
CA ILE A 117 -9.91 1.33 -9.73
C ILE A 117 -10.53 0.18 -10.54
N ASP A 118 -9.95 -0.15 -11.69
CA ASP A 118 -10.39 -1.30 -12.50
C ASP A 118 -10.17 -2.65 -11.79
N GLN A 119 -9.23 -2.72 -10.84
CA GLN A 119 -8.91 -3.89 -10.01
C GLN A 119 -9.65 -3.93 -8.66
N PRO A 120 -10.74 -3.20 -8.44
CA PRO A 120 -11.40 -2.79 -7.18
C PRO A 120 -10.45 -2.67 -5.97
N ASP A 121 -9.33 -1.94 -6.10
CA ASP A 121 -8.34 -1.78 -5.03
C ASP A 121 -8.26 -0.36 -4.47
N LEU A 122 -9.31 0.03 -3.74
CA LEU A 122 -9.42 1.36 -3.13
C LEU A 122 -8.35 1.61 -2.07
N GLY A 123 -8.00 0.60 -1.27
CA GLY A 123 -7.01 0.75 -0.20
C GLY A 123 -5.65 1.18 -0.75
N GLN A 124 -5.18 0.50 -1.80
CA GLN A 124 -3.93 0.84 -2.47
C GLN A 124 -4.01 2.19 -3.19
N SER A 125 -5.17 2.52 -3.75
CA SER A 125 -5.41 3.82 -4.38
C SER A 125 -5.25 4.98 -3.39
N ILE A 126 -5.89 4.89 -2.21
CA ILE A 126 -5.81 5.91 -1.16
C ILE A 126 -4.37 6.04 -0.65
N LEU A 127 -3.68 4.92 -0.43
CA LEU A 127 -2.30 4.91 0.03
C LEU A 127 -1.35 5.56 -0.98
N LEU A 128 -1.55 5.29 -2.28
CA LEU A 128 -0.73 5.87 -3.34
C LEU A 128 -0.97 7.37 -3.50
N VAL A 129 -2.24 7.81 -3.45
CA VAL A 129 -2.61 9.24 -3.45
C VAL A 129 -2.00 9.96 -2.25
N GLY A 130 -2.10 9.40 -1.04
CA GLY A 130 -1.49 9.95 0.16
C GLY A 130 0.03 10.08 0.05
N SER A 131 0.70 9.06 -0.48
CA SER A 131 2.15 9.07 -0.73
C SER A 131 2.55 10.13 -1.75
N TRP A 132 1.76 10.31 -2.82
CA TRP A 132 1.97 11.34 -3.83
C TRP A 132 1.79 12.73 -3.24
N ILE A 133 0.71 12.98 -2.48
CA ILE A 133 0.46 14.28 -1.80
C ILE A 133 1.64 14.62 -0.89
N ALA A 134 2.10 13.67 -0.07
CA ALA A 134 3.24 13.87 0.82
C ALA A 134 4.51 14.23 0.03
N THR A 135 4.80 13.53 -1.06
CA THR A 135 5.98 13.76 -1.90
C THR A 135 5.93 15.14 -2.57
N VAL A 136 4.77 15.51 -3.12
CA VAL A 136 4.56 16.81 -3.76
C VAL A 136 4.62 17.95 -2.73
N PHE A 137 4.07 17.76 -1.53
CA PHE A 137 4.15 18.72 -0.45
C PHE A 137 5.60 18.99 -0.01
N ILE A 138 6.39 17.93 0.17
CA ILE A 138 7.81 18.05 0.56
C ILE A 138 8.63 18.74 -0.54
N SER A 139 8.23 18.63 -1.82
CA SER A 139 8.91 19.33 -2.92
C SER A 139 8.70 20.86 -2.95
N GLY A 140 7.97 21.42 -1.97
CA GLY A 140 7.75 22.87 -1.83
C GLY A 140 6.60 23.42 -2.67
N VAL A 141 5.68 22.57 -3.11
CA VAL A 141 4.47 22.99 -3.84
C VAL A 141 3.56 23.78 -2.90
N SER A 142 2.98 24.87 -3.39
CA SER A 142 1.98 25.58 -2.61
C SER A 142 0.74 24.72 -2.40
N LEU A 143 0.15 24.78 -1.22
CA LEU A 143 -1.07 24.04 -0.86
C LEU A 143 -2.21 24.26 -1.84
N ILE A 144 -2.26 25.44 -2.48
CA ILE A 144 -3.30 25.78 -3.47
C ILE A 144 -3.26 24.80 -4.65
N TYR A 145 -2.07 24.48 -5.18
CA TYR A 145 -1.96 23.51 -6.29
C TYR A 145 -2.35 22.11 -5.85
N ILE A 146 -1.92 21.69 -4.66
CA ILE A 146 -2.29 20.37 -4.11
C ILE A 146 -3.81 20.27 -3.97
N LEU A 147 -4.44 21.27 -3.37
CA LEU A 147 -5.90 21.32 -3.21
C LEU A 147 -6.63 21.36 -4.54
N SER A 148 -6.10 22.11 -5.54
CA SER A 148 -6.69 22.17 -6.89
C SER A 148 -6.64 20.81 -7.59
N PHE A 149 -5.50 20.12 -7.57
CA PHE A 149 -5.38 18.79 -8.15
C PHE A 149 -6.22 17.75 -7.40
N PHE A 150 -6.28 17.84 -6.07
CA PHE A 150 -7.09 16.94 -5.28
C PHE A 150 -8.59 17.15 -5.50
N SER A 151 -9.04 18.41 -5.60
CA SER A 151 -10.45 18.71 -5.93
C SER A 151 -10.81 18.24 -7.34
N LEU A 152 -9.93 18.45 -8.32
CA LEU A 152 -10.13 17.93 -9.67
C LEU A 152 -10.23 16.40 -9.69
N PHE A 153 -9.38 15.73 -8.92
CA PHE A 153 -9.43 14.27 -8.76
C PHE A 153 -10.75 13.82 -8.13
N LEU A 154 -11.20 14.46 -7.05
CA LEU A 154 -12.48 14.13 -6.42
C LEU A 154 -13.66 14.36 -7.35
N ILE A 155 -13.68 15.46 -8.10
CA ILE A 155 -14.73 15.75 -9.08
C ILE A 155 -14.75 14.68 -10.17
N SER A 156 -13.58 14.35 -10.74
CA SER A 156 -13.49 13.31 -11.78
C SER A 156 -13.91 11.92 -11.28
N LEU A 157 -13.52 11.57 -10.05
CA LEU A 157 -13.93 10.32 -9.41
C LEU A 157 -15.45 10.30 -9.19
N SER A 158 -16.04 11.39 -8.67
CA SER A 158 -17.48 11.49 -8.47
C SER A 158 -18.25 11.35 -9.78
N LEU A 159 -17.78 11.99 -10.86
CA LEU A 159 -18.39 11.86 -12.18
C LEU A 159 -18.34 10.42 -12.70
N ILE A 160 -17.21 9.71 -12.51
CA ILE A 160 -17.07 8.30 -12.90
C ILE A 160 -18.04 7.42 -12.11
N LEU A 161 -18.14 7.63 -10.79
CA LEU A 161 -19.04 6.84 -9.92
C LEU A 161 -20.53 7.03 -10.30
N ILE A 162 -20.92 8.26 -10.65
CA ILE A 162 -22.29 8.58 -11.07
C ILE A 162 -22.58 8.04 -12.48
N SER A 163 -21.59 8.10 -13.39
CA SER A 163 -21.79 7.70 -14.80
C SER A 163 -21.75 6.18 -15.01
N LEU A 164 -21.10 5.43 -14.13
CA LEU A 164 -20.88 3.99 -14.25
C LEU A 164 -21.20 3.24 -12.95
N PRO A 165 -22.44 3.34 -12.42
CA PRO A 165 -22.80 2.76 -11.13
C PRO A 165 -22.66 1.24 -11.11
N ASP A 166 -22.96 0.55 -12.21
CA ASP A 166 -22.87 -0.91 -12.32
C ASP A 166 -21.44 -1.43 -12.16
N LYS A 167 -20.45 -0.66 -12.61
CA LYS A 167 -19.03 -1.05 -12.52
C LYS A 167 -18.40 -0.64 -11.20
N PHE A 168 -18.78 0.50 -10.65
CA PHE A 168 -18.11 1.13 -9.50
C PHE A 168 -18.99 1.25 -8.24
N GLY A 169 -20.18 0.64 -8.22
CA GLY A 169 -21.09 0.68 -7.07
C GLY A 169 -20.43 0.20 -5.77
N TYR A 170 -19.52 -0.78 -5.85
CA TYR A 170 -18.75 -1.28 -4.72
C TYR A 170 -17.93 -0.16 -4.00
N VAL A 171 -17.52 0.89 -4.72
CA VAL A 171 -16.81 2.05 -4.15
C VAL A 171 -17.75 2.83 -3.25
N LEU A 172 -18.97 3.07 -3.76
CA LEU A 172 -20.02 3.77 -2.99
C LEU A 172 -20.42 2.95 -1.76
N ASP A 173 -20.60 1.64 -1.90
CA ASP A 173 -20.94 0.74 -0.79
C ASP A 173 -19.86 0.77 0.31
N ARG A 174 -18.57 0.78 -0.07
CA ARG A 174 -17.47 0.91 0.89
C ARG A 174 -17.42 2.29 1.56
N LEU A 175 -17.65 3.36 0.82
CA LEU A 175 -17.70 4.72 1.39
C LEU A 175 -18.88 4.86 2.35
N VAL A 176 -20.05 4.36 1.95
CA VAL A 176 -21.25 4.37 2.81
C VAL A 176 -21.02 3.53 4.06
N SER A 177 -20.44 2.34 3.93
CA SER A 177 -20.15 1.47 5.10
C SER A 177 -19.10 2.08 6.03
N PHE A 178 -18.23 2.95 5.54
CA PHE A 178 -17.27 3.67 6.37
C PHE A 178 -17.94 4.82 7.16
N ILE A 179 -18.88 5.55 6.52
CA ILE A 179 -19.57 6.70 7.13
C ILE A 179 -20.71 6.22 8.05
N ASP A 180 -21.52 5.26 7.59
CA ASP A 180 -22.66 4.72 8.32
C ASP A 180 -22.35 3.30 8.82
N PRO A 181 -22.07 3.15 10.13
CA PRO A 181 -21.77 1.86 10.75
C PRO A 181 -22.88 0.80 10.63
N THR A 182 -24.09 1.20 10.31
CA THR A 182 -25.22 0.28 10.21
C THR A 182 -25.39 -0.30 8.80
N LYS A 183 -24.72 0.28 7.81
CA LYS A 183 -24.77 -0.11 6.39
C LYS A 183 -23.42 -0.65 5.92
N GLY A 184 -23.41 -1.87 5.41
CA GLY A 184 -22.24 -2.50 4.80
C GLY A 184 -21.61 -3.63 5.63
N ASP A 185 -20.81 -4.43 4.94
CA ASP A 185 -20.12 -5.59 5.53
C ASP A 185 -18.89 -5.13 6.32
N LYS A 186 -19.04 -5.02 7.64
CA LYS A 186 -17.96 -4.71 8.58
C LYS A 186 -17.34 -5.94 9.23
N PHE A 187 -17.74 -7.13 8.80
CA PHE A 187 -17.33 -8.37 9.44
C PHE A 187 -15.79 -8.43 9.66
N GLN A 188 -15.00 -8.02 8.66
CA GLN A 188 -13.53 -8.04 8.78
C GLN A 188 -13.01 -7.09 9.86
N SER A 189 -13.45 -5.84 9.85
CA SER A 189 -12.97 -4.83 10.81
C SER A 189 -13.53 -5.04 12.22
N SER A 190 -14.79 -5.48 12.34
CA SER A 190 -15.38 -5.81 13.66
C SER A 190 -14.70 -7.02 14.28
N SER A 191 -14.49 -8.09 13.51
CA SER A 191 -13.77 -9.28 14.00
C SER A 191 -12.35 -8.95 14.45
N ALA A 192 -11.64 -8.09 13.71
CA ALA A 192 -10.31 -7.64 14.11
C ALA A 192 -10.34 -6.79 15.40
N LEU A 193 -11.30 -5.89 15.53
CA LEU A 193 -11.47 -5.10 16.76
C LEU A 193 -11.83 -5.97 17.97
N ASP A 194 -12.67 -6.97 17.78
CA ASP A 194 -13.06 -7.88 18.84
C ASP A 194 -11.89 -8.76 19.28
N ALA A 195 -11.04 -9.21 18.34
CA ALA A 195 -9.78 -9.89 18.66
C ALA A 195 -8.84 -9.01 19.51
N ILE A 196 -8.66 -7.73 19.14
CA ILE A 196 -7.85 -6.77 19.93
C ILE A 196 -8.43 -6.58 21.33
N LYS A 197 -9.75 -6.41 21.46
CA LYS A 197 -10.42 -6.26 22.76
C LYS A 197 -10.26 -7.50 23.63
N LEU A 198 -10.42 -8.69 23.04
CA LEU A 198 -10.32 -9.96 23.75
C LEU A 198 -8.89 -10.19 24.30
N GLY A 199 -7.87 -9.76 23.56
CA GLY A 199 -6.48 -9.85 24.02
C GLY A 199 -6.14 -8.97 25.21
N GLY A 200 -6.84 -7.85 25.42
CA GLY A 200 -6.58 -6.94 26.53
C GLY A 200 -5.15 -6.42 26.56
N LEU A 201 -4.54 -6.28 27.75
CA LEU A 201 -3.17 -5.78 27.90
C LEU A 201 -2.12 -6.86 27.69
N THR A 202 -2.33 -8.06 28.18
CA THR A 202 -1.33 -9.14 28.27
C THR A 202 -1.54 -10.27 27.27
N GLY A 203 -2.66 -10.31 26.56
CA GLY A 203 -3.03 -11.37 25.64
C GLY A 203 -3.66 -12.59 26.29
N GLN A 204 -4.21 -13.47 25.46
CA GLN A 204 -4.83 -14.73 25.88
C GLN A 204 -3.78 -15.85 26.08
N GLY A 205 -2.62 -15.72 25.46
CA GLY A 205 -1.57 -16.72 25.40
C GLY A 205 -1.24 -17.13 23.96
N MET A 206 0.02 -17.53 23.74
CA MET A 206 0.51 -17.95 22.43
C MET A 206 -0.27 -19.19 21.95
N GLY A 207 -0.95 -19.06 20.80
CA GLY A 207 -1.74 -20.14 20.22
C GLY A 207 -3.16 -20.29 20.78
N GLU A 208 -3.51 -19.61 21.88
CA GLU A 208 -4.82 -19.73 22.56
C GLU A 208 -5.85 -18.72 22.08
N GLY A 209 -5.52 -17.87 21.10
CA GLY A 209 -6.47 -16.95 20.48
C GLY A 209 -7.68 -17.69 19.89
N ILE A 210 -8.89 -17.27 20.24
CA ILE A 210 -10.15 -17.91 19.85
C ILE A 210 -10.65 -17.31 18.53
N LEU A 211 -10.47 -16.01 18.34
CA LEU A 211 -11.00 -15.27 17.18
C LEU A 211 -10.11 -15.33 15.95
N LYS A 212 -8.86 -15.80 16.06
CA LYS A 212 -7.91 -15.92 14.95
C LYS A 212 -8.45 -16.70 13.75
N GLU A 213 -9.32 -17.69 13.97
CA GLU A 213 -9.93 -18.48 12.89
C GLU A 213 -11.09 -17.74 12.21
N SER A 214 -11.71 -16.80 12.92
CA SER A 214 -12.85 -16.01 12.42
C SER A 214 -12.42 -14.68 11.76
N VAL A 215 -11.20 -14.19 12.03
CA VAL A 215 -10.67 -12.97 11.42
C VAL A 215 -10.22 -13.27 9.99
N PRO A 216 -10.87 -12.70 8.96
CA PRO A 216 -10.42 -12.89 7.58
C PRO A 216 -9.01 -12.31 7.39
N GLU A 217 -8.16 -13.04 6.64
CA GLU A 217 -6.77 -12.61 6.37
C GLU A 217 -5.92 -12.35 7.61
N ALA A 218 -6.15 -13.14 8.66
CA ALA A 218 -5.45 -13.08 9.94
C ALA A 218 -3.91 -13.13 9.81
N HIS A 219 -3.37 -13.79 8.79
CA HIS A 219 -1.91 -13.95 8.58
C HIS A 219 -1.31 -12.88 7.66
N THR A 220 -2.10 -11.91 7.20
CA THR A 220 -1.65 -10.84 6.31
C THR A 220 -2.13 -9.49 6.82
N ASP A 221 -3.28 -9.02 6.40
CA ASP A 221 -3.76 -7.65 6.61
C ASP A 221 -4.09 -7.36 8.08
N TYR A 222 -4.57 -8.38 8.81
CA TYR A 222 -4.98 -8.24 10.21
C TYR A 222 -4.04 -8.92 11.22
N ILE A 223 -2.77 -9.14 10.84
CA ILE A 223 -1.78 -9.79 11.73
C ILE A 223 -1.62 -9.09 13.08
N ILE A 224 -1.73 -7.76 13.12
CA ILE A 224 -1.65 -6.99 14.37
C ILE A 224 -2.83 -7.29 15.31
N ALA A 225 -4.02 -7.56 14.76
CA ALA A 225 -5.17 -7.96 15.59
C ALA A 225 -4.92 -9.31 16.27
N ILE A 226 -4.33 -10.27 15.54
CA ILE A 226 -3.98 -11.58 16.10
C ILE A 226 -2.84 -11.47 17.12
N ILE A 227 -1.82 -10.67 16.84
CA ILE A 227 -0.75 -10.39 17.81
C ILE A 227 -1.35 -9.76 19.08
N SER A 228 -2.31 -8.85 18.94
CA SER A 228 -2.99 -8.25 20.09
C SER A 228 -3.84 -9.27 20.87
N GLU A 229 -4.48 -10.21 20.19
CA GLU A 229 -5.26 -11.28 20.83
C GLU A 229 -4.37 -12.21 21.65
N GLU A 230 -3.25 -12.69 21.05
CA GLU A 230 -2.39 -13.68 21.67
C GLU A 230 -1.40 -13.08 22.69
N TYR A 231 -0.79 -11.94 22.36
CA TYR A 231 0.29 -11.32 23.16
C TYR A 231 -0.11 -10.03 23.89
N GLY A 232 -1.30 -9.52 23.61
CA GLY A 232 -1.82 -8.31 24.22
C GLY A 232 -1.42 -7.00 23.52
N SER A 233 -2.09 -5.95 23.93
CA SER A 233 -1.91 -4.59 23.37
C SER A 233 -0.51 -4.04 23.63
N ILE A 234 0.16 -4.45 24.70
CA ILE A 234 1.53 -3.98 25.04
C ILE A 234 2.50 -4.35 23.91
N ILE A 235 2.49 -5.61 23.45
CA ILE A 235 3.36 -6.06 22.37
C ILE A 235 3.03 -5.33 21.05
N SER A 236 1.75 -5.17 20.74
CA SER A 236 1.32 -4.45 19.55
C SER A 236 1.77 -2.98 19.56
N ILE A 237 1.68 -2.31 20.71
CA ILE A 237 2.19 -0.94 20.89
C ILE A 237 3.72 -0.90 20.73
N MET A 238 4.46 -1.86 21.28
CA MET A 238 5.90 -1.93 21.10
C MET A 238 6.28 -2.05 19.61
N ILE A 239 5.57 -2.86 18.84
CA ILE A 239 5.80 -2.98 17.39
C ILE A 239 5.58 -1.63 16.70
N ILE A 240 4.49 -0.93 17.01
CA ILE A 240 4.20 0.40 16.47
C ILE A 240 5.30 1.40 16.84
N LEU A 241 5.76 1.39 18.08
CA LEU A 241 6.84 2.28 18.54
C LEU A 241 8.16 2.00 17.82
N ILE A 242 8.49 0.74 17.50
CA ILE A 242 9.66 0.39 16.70
C ILE A 242 9.55 1.00 15.29
N PHE A 243 8.40 0.87 14.62
CA PHE A 243 8.18 1.50 13.31
C PHE A 243 8.27 3.03 13.37
N LEU A 244 7.70 3.66 14.40
CA LEU A 244 7.82 5.10 14.62
C LEU A 244 9.28 5.53 14.83
N PHE A 245 10.04 4.77 15.63
CA PHE A 245 11.46 5.04 15.87
C PHE A 245 12.28 4.95 14.58
N ILE A 246 12.06 3.90 13.78
CA ILE A 246 12.73 3.72 12.47
C ILE A 246 12.38 4.90 11.54
N SER A 247 11.10 5.26 11.44
CA SER A 247 10.63 6.37 10.62
C SER A 247 11.24 7.70 11.05
N PHE A 248 11.26 7.98 12.35
CA PHE A 248 11.89 9.17 12.92
C PHE A 248 13.39 9.24 12.59
N ARG A 249 14.10 8.12 12.73
CA ARG A 249 15.53 8.03 12.41
C ARG A 249 15.81 8.28 10.93
N ILE A 250 14.98 7.74 10.04
CA ILE A 250 15.10 7.98 8.59
C ILE A 250 14.90 9.46 8.29
N ILE A 251 13.82 10.08 8.79
CA ILE A 251 13.52 11.51 8.58
C ILE A 251 14.67 12.38 9.11
N LYS A 252 15.16 12.12 10.32
CA LYS A 252 16.28 12.85 10.93
C LYS A 252 17.54 12.74 10.06
N ASN A 253 17.84 11.57 9.56
CA ASN A 253 19.00 11.37 8.67
C ASN A 253 18.82 12.11 7.34
N CYS A 254 17.62 12.11 6.75
CA CYS A 254 17.34 12.85 5.51
C CYS A 254 17.50 14.36 5.68
N ILE A 255 17.04 14.92 6.81
CA ILE A 255 17.19 16.37 7.11
C ILE A 255 18.66 16.75 7.27
N ASN A 256 19.49 15.87 7.86
CA ASN A 256 20.91 16.13 8.11
C ASN A 256 21.81 15.87 6.89
N GLN A 257 21.31 15.24 5.84
CA GLN A 257 22.04 15.12 4.59
C GLN A 257 21.80 16.39 3.78
N THR A 258 22.76 17.31 3.88
CA THR A 258 22.91 18.37 2.88
C THR A 258 23.21 17.72 1.56
N ASP A 259 22.45 18.08 0.52
CA ASP A 259 22.51 17.57 -0.84
C ASP A 259 23.95 17.33 -1.33
N GLN A 260 24.26 16.10 -1.67
CA GLN A 260 25.34 15.70 -2.56
C GLN A 260 24.75 15.12 -3.86
#